data_a726e7b8e015faabf265349221322e3f
#
_entry.id   a726e7b8e015faabf265349221322e3f
#
_cell.length_a   1.000
_cell.length_b   1.000
_cell.length_c   1.000
_cell.angle_alpha   90.00
_cell.angle_beta   90.00
_cell.angle_gamma   90.00
#
_symmetry.space_group_name_H-M   'P 1'
#
loop_
_entity.id
_entity.type
_entity.pdbx_description
1 polymer ?
#
loop_
_entity_poly.entity_id
_entity_poly.type
_entity_poly.pdbx_seq_one_letter_code
_entity_poly.pdbx_strand_id
1 'polypeptide(L)'
;MTRLKDQLIANNNTVEWYPNFVGEGRFGNWLENLNDWAISRSRYWGTPLNIWKCECGHKQSVGSRAELAEKAIEDVNPETVELHRPYVDDIHLKCDCCGKPMTRVTEVIDCWFDSGSMPFAQHHYPFENKENFEELFPADFICEGIDQTRGWFYSLLAISTFVMGKAPYKRVLVNDLVLDKEGKKMSKSRGNTVNPFELFDQYGADALRWYLLYVSPPWTPTRFDVDGLKEVQSKFLGTMKNVYNFFTLYANTDEVNPKDFFVDYKNRPELDRWISVSYTHLRAHETLRHLV
;
A
#
# COMPACT_ATOMS: atom_id res chain seq x y z
N MET A 1 21.20 -7.42 -5.76
CA MET A 1 19.88 -7.89 -6.20
C MET A 1 20.00 -9.01 -7.23
N THR A 2 20.94 -8.93 -8.18
CA THR A 2 21.18 -9.99 -9.19
C THR A 2 21.46 -11.37 -8.60
N ARG A 3 22.10 -11.45 -7.43
CA ARG A 3 22.33 -12.72 -6.71
C ARG A 3 21.04 -13.35 -6.13
N LEU A 4 20.00 -12.56 -5.93
CA LEU A 4 18.69 -13.00 -5.40
C LEU A 4 17.63 -13.14 -6.50
N LYS A 5 18.01 -12.97 -7.77
CA LYS A 5 17.07 -12.91 -8.89
C LYS A 5 16.13 -14.13 -8.95
N ASP A 6 16.68 -15.31 -8.86
CA ASP A 6 15.90 -16.55 -8.95
C ASP A 6 14.91 -16.68 -7.78
N GLN A 7 15.31 -16.23 -6.58
CA GLN A 7 14.45 -16.22 -5.40
C GLN A 7 13.36 -15.13 -5.50
N LEU A 8 13.68 -13.96 -6.07
CA LEU A 8 12.69 -12.91 -6.33
C LEU A 8 11.63 -13.39 -7.31
N ILE A 9 12.03 -14.09 -8.38
CA ILE A 9 11.12 -14.70 -9.35
C ILE A 9 10.26 -15.78 -8.68
N ALA A 10 10.88 -16.67 -7.91
CA ALA A 10 10.16 -17.71 -7.19
C ALA A 10 9.13 -17.12 -6.20
N ASN A 11 9.49 -16.09 -5.44
CA ASN A 11 8.59 -15.41 -4.54
C ASN A 11 7.46 -14.68 -5.28
N ASN A 12 7.74 -14.02 -6.42
CA ASN A 12 6.70 -13.41 -7.25
C ASN A 12 5.67 -14.44 -7.75
N ASN A 13 6.12 -15.65 -8.07
CA ASN A 13 5.24 -16.73 -8.54
C ASN A 13 4.32 -17.29 -7.45
N THR A 14 4.54 -16.96 -6.16
CA THR A 14 3.64 -17.31 -5.05
C THR A 14 2.53 -16.30 -4.85
N VAL A 15 2.58 -15.15 -5.53
CA VAL A 15 1.65 -14.04 -5.36
C VAL A 15 0.49 -14.15 -6.35
N GLU A 16 -0.72 -13.97 -5.85
CA GLU A 16 -1.92 -13.85 -6.69
C GLU A 16 -2.03 -12.41 -7.23
N TRP A 17 -1.83 -12.22 -8.53
CA TRP A 17 -1.93 -10.93 -9.18
C TRP A 17 -3.29 -10.73 -9.85
N TYR A 18 -3.87 -9.56 -9.67
CA TYR A 18 -5.08 -9.11 -10.34
C TYR A 18 -4.78 -7.82 -11.12
N PRO A 19 -4.67 -7.91 -12.47
CA PRO A 19 -4.76 -9.11 -13.32
C PRO A 19 -3.44 -9.92 -13.37
N ASN A 20 -3.54 -11.22 -13.59
CA ASN A 20 -2.38 -12.15 -13.62
C ASN A 20 -1.27 -11.71 -14.57
N PHE A 21 -1.62 -11.17 -15.75
CA PHE A 21 -0.63 -10.76 -16.76
C PHE A 21 0.35 -9.68 -16.27
N VAL A 22 0.03 -8.94 -15.21
CA VAL A 22 0.95 -7.95 -14.64
C VAL A 22 2.07 -8.65 -13.88
N GLY A 23 1.75 -9.67 -13.09
CA GLY A 23 2.72 -10.44 -12.32
C GLY A 23 3.64 -11.28 -13.21
N GLU A 24 3.07 -11.98 -14.18
CA GLU A 24 3.80 -12.84 -15.11
C GLU A 24 4.55 -12.03 -16.18
N GLY A 25 3.86 -11.08 -16.81
CA GLY A 25 4.38 -10.27 -17.90
C GLY A 25 5.20 -9.08 -17.46
N ARG A 26 4.52 -7.96 -17.13
CA ARG A 26 5.19 -6.68 -16.86
C ARG A 26 6.20 -6.73 -15.70
N PHE A 27 5.83 -7.37 -14.61
CA PHE A 27 6.67 -7.47 -13.42
C PHE A 27 7.67 -8.63 -13.53
N GLY A 28 7.19 -9.82 -13.93
CA GLY A 28 8.03 -11.01 -14.11
C GLY A 28 9.16 -10.80 -15.09
N ASN A 29 8.86 -10.32 -16.31
CA ASN A 29 9.88 -10.01 -17.33
C ASN A 29 10.89 -8.96 -16.83
N TRP A 30 10.48 -8.05 -15.98
CA TRP A 30 11.40 -7.08 -15.40
C TRP A 30 12.33 -7.72 -14.36
N LEU A 31 11.82 -8.64 -13.54
CA LEU A 31 12.63 -9.39 -12.59
C LEU A 31 13.66 -10.27 -13.30
N GLU A 32 13.31 -10.87 -14.43
CA GLU A 32 14.24 -11.65 -15.26
C GLU A 32 15.42 -10.81 -15.77
N ASN A 33 15.19 -9.54 -16.06
CA ASN A 33 16.19 -8.59 -16.55
C ASN A 33 16.71 -7.63 -15.46
N LEU A 34 16.63 -8.05 -14.20
CA LEU A 34 16.97 -7.22 -13.04
C LEU A 34 18.45 -6.86 -13.00
N ASN A 35 18.73 -5.58 -12.74
CA ASN A 35 20.04 -5.05 -12.39
C ASN A 35 20.17 -4.84 -10.88
N ASP A 36 21.40 -4.68 -10.40
CA ASP A 36 21.63 -4.34 -9.00
C ASP A 36 21.07 -2.94 -8.65
N TRP A 37 20.45 -2.87 -7.51
CA TRP A 37 19.89 -1.63 -6.99
C TRP A 37 20.95 -0.86 -6.22
N ALA A 38 21.38 0.30 -6.76
CA ALA A 38 22.22 1.24 -6.04
C ALA A 38 21.38 1.98 -5.00
N ILE A 39 21.55 1.64 -3.73
CA ILE A 39 20.71 2.15 -2.63
C ILE A 39 21.21 3.48 -2.04
N SER A 40 22.42 3.93 -2.36
CA SER A 40 22.97 5.19 -1.85
C SER A 40 22.54 6.41 -2.67
N ARG A 41 22.29 7.52 -1.99
CA ARG A 41 21.92 8.80 -2.62
C ARG A 41 22.77 9.93 -2.02
N SER A 42 23.35 10.76 -2.89
CA SER A 42 24.08 11.97 -2.51
C SER A 42 23.09 13.11 -2.27
N ARG A 43 22.38 13.06 -1.15
CA ARG A 43 21.39 14.05 -0.72
C ARG A 43 21.62 14.39 0.74
N TYR A 44 21.18 15.59 1.14
CA TYR A 44 21.28 16.01 2.54
C TYR A 44 20.22 15.31 3.40
N TRP A 45 18.96 15.34 2.98
CA TRP A 45 17.84 14.79 3.75
C TRP A 45 17.45 13.39 3.28
N GLY A 46 17.18 12.53 4.24
CA GLY A 46 16.77 11.14 4.08
C GLY A 46 17.30 10.28 5.23
N THR A 47 17.04 8.99 5.21
CA THR A 47 17.59 8.03 6.17
C THR A 47 19.09 7.87 5.95
N PRO A 48 19.95 8.26 6.90
CA PRO A 48 21.40 8.16 6.73
C PRO A 48 21.85 6.70 6.60
N LEU A 49 22.82 6.45 5.70
CA LEU A 49 23.48 5.16 5.65
C LEU A 49 24.23 4.90 6.96
N ASN A 50 23.95 3.77 7.59
CA ASN A 50 24.54 3.34 8.86
C ASN A 50 25.92 2.70 8.65
N ILE A 51 26.80 3.34 7.86
CA ILE A 51 28.12 2.84 7.50
C ILE A 51 29.17 3.86 7.89
N TRP A 52 30.15 3.42 8.69
CA TRP A 52 31.35 4.19 9.04
C TRP A 52 32.56 3.67 8.27
N LYS A 53 33.43 4.57 7.88
CA LYS A 53 34.63 4.27 7.10
C LYS A 53 35.88 4.85 7.80
N CYS A 54 36.90 4.03 7.90
CA CYS A 54 38.23 4.42 8.39
C CYS A 54 39.16 4.82 7.23
N GLU A 55 40.16 5.67 7.53
CA GLU A 55 41.26 5.99 6.60
C GLU A 55 42.02 4.75 6.14
N CYS A 56 42.10 3.69 6.96
CA CYS A 56 42.73 2.42 6.59
C CYS A 56 41.94 1.60 5.58
N GLY A 57 40.77 2.08 5.16
CA GLY A 57 39.87 1.40 4.22
C GLY A 57 38.83 0.47 4.87
N HIS A 58 38.94 0.20 6.19
CA HIS A 58 37.96 -0.59 6.93
C HIS A 58 36.60 0.10 6.93
N LYS A 59 35.52 -0.70 6.76
CA LYS A 59 34.12 -0.24 6.80
C LYS A 59 33.37 -1.05 7.82
N GLN A 60 32.51 -0.39 8.57
CA GLN A 60 31.66 -1.01 9.59
C GLN A 60 30.24 -0.48 9.46
N SER A 61 29.27 -1.36 9.55
CA SER A 61 27.84 -1.01 9.68
C SER A 61 27.40 -1.16 11.12
N VAL A 62 26.38 -0.40 11.51
CA VAL A 62 25.76 -0.45 12.84
C VAL A 62 24.28 -0.75 12.68
N GLY A 63 23.78 -1.76 13.40
CA GLY A 63 22.42 -2.26 13.24
C GLY A 63 21.40 -1.74 14.26
N SER A 64 21.85 -1.07 15.33
CA SER A 64 20.94 -0.56 16.36
C SER A 64 21.52 0.66 17.09
N ARG A 65 20.63 1.40 17.80
CA ARG A 65 21.05 2.51 18.68
C ARG A 65 21.95 2.03 19.82
N ALA A 66 21.66 0.85 20.38
CA ALA A 66 22.49 0.25 21.43
C ALA A 66 23.91 -0.08 20.91
N GLU A 67 24.01 -0.70 19.73
CA GLU A 67 25.29 -0.98 19.09
C GLU A 67 26.05 0.31 18.74
N LEU A 68 25.33 1.36 18.31
CA LEU A 68 25.94 2.66 18.06
C LEU A 68 26.55 3.24 19.33
N ALA A 69 25.83 3.23 20.45
CA ALA A 69 26.30 3.72 21.73
C ALA A 69 27.51 2.91 22.26
N GLU A 70 27.49 1.61 22.08
CA GLU A 70 28.60 0.72 22.50
C GLU A 70 29.90 1.00 21.73
N LYS A 71 29.79 1.30 20.40
CA LYS A 71 30.95 1.43 19.51
C LYS A 71 31.40 2.89 19.32
N ALA A 72 30.57 3.84 19.71
CA ALA A 72 30.88 5.27 19.61
C ALA A 72 32.09 5.65 20.49
N ILE A 73 32.88 6.64 19.99
CA ILE A 73 33.95 7.26 20.77
C ILE A 73 33.35 8.28 21.74
N GLU A 74 32.31 8.96 21.30
CA GLU A 74 31.54 9.92 22.07
C GLU A 74 30.59 9.22 23.03
N ASP A 75 30.19 9.91 24.11
CA ASP A 75 29.16 9.40 25.03
C ASP A 75 27.78 9.56 24.36
N VAL A 76 27.25 8.45 23.83
CA VAL A 76 25.99 8.39 23.09
C VAL A 76 24.94 7.69 23.94
N ASN A 77 23.85 8.40 24.26
CA ASN A 77 22.70 7.80 24.91
C ASN A 77 21.78 7.12 23.85
N PRO A 78 21.61 5.78 23.87
CA PRO A 78 20.82 5.06 22.88
C PRO A 78 19.32 5.43 22.87
N GLU A 79 18.78 5.91 24.00
CA GLU A 79 17.36 6.27 24.11
C GLU A 79 17.05 7.63 23.43
N THR A 80 18.03 8.53 23.38
CA THR A 80 17.80 9.90 22.93
C THR A 80 18.60 10.30 21.68
N VAL A 81 19.48 9.43 21.19
CA VAL A 81 20.33 9.74 20.04
C VAL A 81 19.49 10.06 18.79
N GLU A 82 19.78 11.22 18.18
CA GLU A 82 19.17 11.63 16.91
C GLU A 82 19.97 11.02 15.75
N LEU A 83 19.29 10.22 14.91
CA LEU A 83 19.92 9.47 13.83
C LEU A 83 19.91 10.20 12.48
N HIS A 84 19.28 11.38 12.40
CA HIS A 84 19.30 12.22 11.19
C HIS A 84 20.54 13.10 11.10
N ARG A 85 20.82 13.57 9.91
CA ARG A 85 21.83 14.59 9.71
C ARG A 85 21.37 15.94 10.26
N PRO A 86 22.26 16.78 10.83
CA PRO A 86 23.72 16.57 10.91
C PRO A 86 24.17 15.71 12.10
N TYR A 87 23.33 15.45 13.06
CA TYR A 87 23.67 14.90 14.38
C TYR A 87 24.42 13.57 14.33
N VAL A 88 23.99 12.63 13.50
CA VAL A 88 24.65 11.33 13.33
C VAL A 88 26.02 11.42 12.66
N ASP A 89 26.30 12.51 11.94
CA ASP A 89 27.58 12.71 11.26
C ASP A 89 28.71 13.07 12.26
N ASP A 90 28.35 13.58 13.45
CA ASP A 90 29.27 13.92 14.52
C ASP A 90 29.64 12.72 15.43
N ILE A 91 29.05 11.57 15.17
CA ILE A 91 29.33 10.32 15.93
C ILE A 91 30.42 9.53 15.21
N HIS A 92 31.51 9.26 15.90
CA HIS A 92 32.64 8.49 15.41
C HIS A 92 32.71 7.12 16.06
N LEU A 93 33.14 6.10 15.32
CA LEU A 93 33.38 4.77 15.85
C LEU A 93 34.89 4.51 15.96
N LYS A 94 35.27 3.66 16.91
CA LYS A 94 36.63 3.17 16.99
C LYS A 94 36.84 2.06 15.97
N CYS A 95 37.85 2.20 15.10
CA CYS A 95 38.14 1.18 14.09
C CYS A 95 38.72 -0.09 14.71
N ASP A 96 38.08 -1.23 14.47
CA ASP A 96 38.54 -2.54 14.98
C ASP A 96 39.87 -2.98 14.34
N CYS A 97 40.22 -2.43 13.15
CA CYS A 97 41.43 -2.81 12.43
C CYS A 97 42.65 -2.01 12.88
N CYS A 98 42.56 -0.69 13.08
CA CYS A 98 43.71 0.18 13.35
C CYS A 98 43.54 1.09 14.57
N GLY A 99 42.42 1.02 15.28
CA GLY A 99 42.12 1.82 16.47
C GLY A 99 41.85 3.32 16.23
N LYS A 100 41.94 3.79 14.97
CA LYS A 100 41.67 5.22 14.61
C LYS A 100 40.16 5.50 14.58
N PRO A 101 39.75 6.78 14.70
CA PRO A 101 38.37 7.17 14.49
C PRO A 101 37.88 6.86 13.07
N MET A 102 36.64 6.41 12.98
CA MET A 102 35.90 6.20 11.73
C MET A 102 34.82 7.28 11.60
N THR A 103 34.61 7.79 10.40
CA THR A 103 33.55 8.74 10.10
C THR A 103 32.45 8.09 9.29
N ARG A 104 31.21 8.51 9.52
CA ARG A 104 30.06 8.03 8.73
C ARG A 104 30.19 8.49 7.27
N VAL A 105 29.75 7.63 6.33
CA VAL A 105 29.61 8.05 4.92
C VAL A 105 28.47 9.07 4.80
N THR A 106 28.64 10.10 3.96
CA THR A 106 27.71 11.24 3.90
C THR A 106 26.39 10.94 3.19
N GLU A 107 26.33 9.84 2.47
CA GLU A 107 25.16 9.41 1.71
C GLU A 107 23.99 9.03 2.62
N VAL A 108 22.78 9.14 2.03
CA VAL A 108 21.52 8.62 2.60
C VAL A 108 21.03 7.43 1.79
N ILE A 109 20.12 6.66 2.37
CA ILE A 109 19.47 5.54 1.69
C ILE A 109 18.44 6.07 0.68
N ASP A 110 18.20 5.31 -0.39
CA ASP A 110 17.11 5.54 -1.32
C ASP A 110 15.76 5.46 -0.59
N CYS A 111 14.87 6.43 -0.78
CA CYS A 111 13.55 6.46 -0.18
C CYS A 111 12.69 5.22 -0.53
N TRP A 112 12.99 4.53 -1.63
CA TRP A 112 12.36 3.26 -1.97
C TRP A 112 12.77 2.11 -1.03
N PHE A 113 13.94 2.21 -0.40
CA PHE A 113 14.32 1.29 0.66
C PHE A 113 13.47 1.51 1.90
N ASP A 114 13.28 2.77 2.31
CA ASP A 114 12.45 3.11 3.46
C ASP A 114 11.01 2.60 3.24
N SER A 115 10.41 2.90 2.10
CA SER A 115 9.05 2.45 1.77
C SER A 115 8.93 0.92 1.64
N GLY A 116 9.96 0.26 1.12
CA GLY A 116 10.01 -1.19 1.00
C GLY A 116 10.27 -1.92 2.33
N SER A 117 10.78 -1.19 3.33
CA SER A 117 10.98 -1.70 4.69
C SER A 117 9.71 -1.64 5.56
N MET A 118 8.63 -1.04 5.05
CA MET A 118 7.38 -0.81 5.79
C MET A 118 6.86 -2.07 6.51
N PRO A 119 6.84 -3.29 5.90
CA PRO A 119 6.34 -4.48 6.58
C PRO A 119 7.04 -4.77 7.92
N PHE A 120 8.30 -4.38 8.05
CA PHE A 120 9.12 -4.58 9.24
C PHE A 120 9.09 -3.34 10.14
N ALA A 121 9.29 -2.17 9.55
CA ALA A 121 9.43 -0.91 10.27
C ALA A 121 8.16 -0.52 11.05
N GLN A 122 6.96 -0.75 10.49
CA GLN A 122 5.70 -0.45 11.18
C GLN A 122 5.51 -1.22 12.49
N HIS A 123 6.16 -2.37 12.64
CA HIS A 123 6.12 -3.20 13.84
C HIS A 123 7.38 -3.09 14.69
N HIS A 124 8.35 -2.26 14.28
CA HIS A 124 9.68 -2.18 14.86
C HIS A 124 10.36 -3.56 14.97
N TYR A 125 10.07 -4.44 14.00
CA TYR A 125 10.66 -5.78 13.94
C TYR A 125 12.14 -5.71 13.53
N PRO A 126 13.06 -6.51 14.15
CA PRO A 126 12.80 -7.60 15.11
C PRO A 126 12.89 -7.19 16.59
N PHE A 127 12.95 -5.91 16.93
CA PHE A 127 13.17 -5.42 18.30
C PHE A 127 11.89 -5.47 19.14
N GLU A 128 10.74 -5.26 18.53
CA GLU A 128 9.42 -5.30 19.13
C GLU A 128 8.45 -6.17 18.30
N ASN A 129 7.31 -6.54 18.87
CA ASN A 129 6.20 -7.25 18.22
C ASN A 129 6.58 -8.55 17.48
N LYS A 130 7.68 -9.18 17.86
CA LYS A 130 8.22 -10.37 17.20
C LYS A 130 7.24 -11.55 17.25
N GLU A 131 6.51 -11.71 18.35
CA GLU A 131 5.56 -12.81 18.56
C GLU A 131 4.37 -12.73 17.61
N ASN A 132 3.88 -11.51 17.33
CA ASN A 132 2.72 -11.27 16.46
C ASN A 132 3.10 -11.11 14.99
N PHE A 133 4.38 -10.95 14.69
CA PHE A 133 4.83 -10.63 13.33
C PHE A 133 4.51 -11.74 12.33
N GLU A 134 4.61 -13.01 12.72
CA GLU A 134 4.31 -14.15 11.85
C GLU A 134 2.83 -14.22 11.43
N GLU A 135 1.92 -13.70 12.25
CA GLU A 135 0.48 -13.61 11.92
C GLU A 135 0.18 -12.46 10.95
N LEU A 136 0.97 -11.39 11.01
CA LEU A 136 0.78 -10.17 10.23
C LEU A 136 1.56 -10.17 8.90
N PHE A 137 2.54 -11.05 8.76
CA PHE A 137 3.41 -11.14 7.60
C PHE A 137 3.38 -12.54 6.96
N PRO A 138 3.19 -12.63 5.62
CA PRO A 138 2.98 -11.54 4.65
C PRO A 138 1.59 -10.93 4.71
N ALA A 139 1.46 -9.69 4.23
CA ALA A 139 0.16 -9.01 4.11
C ALA A 139 -0.82 -9.81 3.23
N ASP A 140 -2.08 -9.85 3.60
CA ASP A 140 -3.08 -10.59 2.81
C ASP A 140 -3.36 -9.93 1.46
N PHE A 141 -3.27 -8.59 1.40
CA PHE A 141 -3.65 -7.80 0.24
C PHE A 141 -2.94 -6.45 0.18
N ILE A 142 -2.52 -6.06 -1.03
CA ILE A 142 -2.10 -4.69 -1.35
C ILE A 142 -2.75 -4.22 -2.65
N CYS A 143 -2.95 -2.90 -2.80
CA CYS A 143 -3.60 -2.32 -3.97
C CYS A 143 -2.94 -0.98 -4.31
N GLU A 144 -2.33 -0.88 -5.50
CA GLU A 144 -1.69 0.33 -6.01
C GLU A 144 -1.74 0.39 -7.54
N GLY A 145 -1.26 1.48 -8.12
CA GLY A 145 -1.20 1.68 -9.57
C GLY A 145 -0.18 0.77 -10.28
N ILE A 146 -0.39 0.54 -11.56
CA ILE A 146 0.46 -0.31 -12.42
C ILE A 146 1.92 0.18 -12.50
N ASP A 147 2.17 1.47 -12.28
CA ASP A 147 3.50 2.06 -12.23
C ASP A 147 4.34 1.51 -11.05
N GLN A 148 3.70 1.02 -9.99
CA GLN A 148 4.35 0.45 -8.81
C GLN A 148 5.03 -0.91 -9.07
N THR A 149 4.85 -1.50 -10.22
CA THR A 149 5.71 -2.60 -10.71
C THR A 149 7.17 -2.17 -10.89
N ARG A 150 7.44 -0.87 -10.98
CA ARG A 150 8.78 -0.24 -11.02
C ARG A 150 9.03 0.65 -9.80
N GLY A 151 8.32 0.41 -8.71
CA GLY A 151 8.39 1.18 -7.48
C GLY A 151 8.12 0.30 -6.26
N TRP A 152 7.01 0.55 -5.58
CA TRP A 152 6.73 -0.04 -4.28
C TRP A 152 6.58 -1.57 -4.29
N PHE A 153 5.91 -2.15 -5.29
CA PHE A 153 5.80 -3.62 -5.38
C PHE A 153 7.17 -4.29 -5.44
N TYR A 154 8.11 -3.68 -6.18
CA TYR A 154 9.46 -4.20 -6.26
C TYR A 154 10.25 -3.99 -4.96
N SER A 155 10.25 -2.79 -4.39
CA SER A 155 11.03 -2.52 -3.18
C SER A 155 10.57 -3.39 -2.00
N LEU A 156 9.26 -3.60 -1.84
CA LEU A 156 8.69 -4.54 -0.88
C LEU A 156 9.19 -5.97 -1.12
N LEU A 157 9.09 -6.47 -2.36
CA LEU A 157 9.51 -7.84 -2.70
C LEU A 157 11.02 -8.01 -2.50
N ALA A 158 11.82 -7.03 -2.91
CA ALA A 158 13.27 -7.07 -2.81
C ALA A 158 13.74 -7.17 -1.37
N ILE A 159 13.26 -6.28 -0.50
CA ILE A 159 13.66 -6.24 0.91
C ILE A 159 13.15 -7.47 1.65
N SER A 160 11.90 -7.85 1.43
CA SER A 160 11.33 -9.02 2.06
C SER A 160 12.02 -10.33 1.65
N THR A 161 12.34 -10.48 0.37
CA THR A 161 13.11 -11.63 -0.11
C THR A 161 14.49 -11.68 0.53
N PHE A 162 15.17 -10.52 0.67
CA PHE A 162 16.48 -10.44 1.31
C PHE A 162 16.43 -10.78 2.80
N VAL A 163 15.43 -10.30 3.54
CA VAL A 163 15.35 -10.45 5.01
C VAL A 163 14.70 -11.76 5.41
N MET A 164 13.62 -12.17 4.76
CA MET A 164 12.77 -13.29 5.17
C MET A 164 12.75 -14.47 4.18
N GLY A 165 13.30 -14.31 2.99
CA GLY A 165 13.21 -15.31 1.93
C GLY A 165 11.80 -15.51 1.34
N LYS A 166 10.82 -14.65 1.68
CA LYS A 166 9.41 -14.76 1.31
C LYS A 166 8.90 -13.51 0.62
N ALA A 167 7.80 -13.64 -0.13
CA ALA A 167 7.05 -12.49 -0.63
C ALA A 167 6.38 -11.72 0.52
N PRO A 168 6.28 -10.37 0.47
CA PRO A 168 5.71 -9.57 1.55
C PRO A 168 4.18 -9.47 1.51
N TYR A 169 3.55 -9.96 0.46
CA TYR A 169 2.12 -9.91 0.23
C TYR A 169 1.65 -11.18 -0.49
N LYS A 170 0.40 -11.58 -0.23
CA LYS A 170 -0.23 -12.76 -0.85
C LYS A 170 -0.97 -12.39 -2.12
N ARG A 171 -1.65 -11.23 -2.15
CA ARG A 171 -2.48 -10.76 -3.26
C ARG A 171 -2.16 -9.31 -3.61
N VAL A 172 -2.14 -9.03 -4.91
CA VAL A 172 -1.94 -7.67 -5.44
C VAL A 172 -3.04 -7.32 -6.42
N LEU A 173 -3.82 -6.30 -6.10
CA LEU A 173 -4.71 -5.66 -7.04
C LEU A 173 -3.99 -4.47 -7.68
N VAL A 174 -3.88 -4.51 -9.01
CA VAL A 174 -3.19 -3.46 -9.76
C VAL A 174 -4.22 -2.55 -10.40
N ASN A 175 -4.27 -1.29 -9.96
CA ASN A 175 -5.13 -0.29 -10.58
C ASN A 175 -4.49 0.23 -11.87
N ASP A 176 -5.32 0.38 -12.90
CA ASP A 176 -4.92 1.05 -14.14
C ASP A 176 -5.24 2.55 -14.07
N LEU A 177 -4.95 3.26 -15.16
CA LEU A 177 -5.06 4.71 -15.23
C LEU A 177 -6.52 5.18 -15.33
N VAL A 178 -6.82 6.31 -14.70
CA VAL A 178 -8.02 7.09 -14.98
C VAL A 178 -7.70 8.05 -16.12
N LEU A 179 -8.45 7.90 -17.22
CA LEU A 179 -8.31 8.66 -18.45
C LEU A 179 -9.42 9.74 -18.53
N ASP A 180 -9.23 10.73 -19.38
CA ASP A 180 -10.30 11.68 -19.68
C ASP A 180 -11.44 11.02 -20.51
N LYS A 181 -12.50 11.77 -20.76
CA LYS A 181 -13.68 11.29 -21.51
C LYS A 181 -13.32 10.76 -22.91
N GLU A 182 -12.32 11.34 -23.55
CA GLU A 182 -11.80 10.92 -24.85
C GLU A 182 -10.83 9.73 -24.79
N GLY A 183 -10.52 9.24 -23.57
CA GLY A 183 -9.58 8.13 -23.37
C GLY A 183 -8.12 8.54 -23.41
N LYS A 184 -7.80 9.83 -23.20
CA LYS A 184 -6.43 10.31 -23.13
C LYS A 184 -5.95 10.39 -21.70
N LYS A 185 -4.67 10.17 -21.47
CA LYS A 185 -4.05 10.32 -20.16
C LYS A 185 -4.21 11.75 -19.65
N MET A 186 -4.75 11.89 -18.43
CA MET A 186 -4.88 13.17 -17.77
C MET A 186 -3.50 13.74 -17.40
N SER A 187 -3.29 15.02 -17.64
CA SER A 187 -2.09 15.74 -17.20
C SER A 187 -2.37 17.22 -17.01
N LYS A 188 -1.69 17.85 -16.05
CA LYS A 188 -1.79 19.29 -15.78
C LYS A 188 -1.43 20.12 -17.01
N SER A 189 -0.42 19.69 -17.79
CA SER A 189 0.03 20.37 -19.00
C SER A 189 -1.00 20.36 -20.14
N ARG A 190 -1.91 19.40 -20.15
CA ARG A 190 -2.99 19.31 -21.15
C ARG A 190 -4.28 19.98 -20.71
N GLY A 191 -4.39 20.37 -19.43
CA GLY A 191 -5.59 20.99 -18.89
C GLY A 191 -6.82 20.05 -18.81
N ASN A 192 -6.62 18.73 -18.97
CA ASN A 192 -7.68 17.72 -18.95
C ASN A 192 -7.79 16.96 -17.61
N THR A 193 -7.20 17.52 -16.55
CA THR A 193 -7.31 16.96 -15.19
C THR A 193 -8.60 17.40 -14.55
N VAL A 194 -9.21 16.52 -13.78
CA VAL A 194 -10.39 16.79 -12.95
C VAL A 194 -9.95 16.95 -11.50
N ASN A 195 -10.44 17.99 -10.83
CA ASN A 195 -10.20 18.20 -9.42
C ASN A 195 -11.21 17.38 -8.59
N PRO A 196 -10.78 16.34 -7.85
CA PRO A 196 -11.70 15.51 -7.09
C PRO A 196 -12.43 16.27 -5.97
N PHE A 197 -11.83 17.31 -5.39
CA PHE A 197 -12.47 18.08 -4.31
C PHE A 197 -13.68 18.87 -4.83
N GLU A 198 -13.61 19.44 -6.03
CA GLU A 198 -14.76 20.09 -6.66
C GLU A 198 -15.90 19.10 -6.94
N LEU A 199 -15.57 17.87 -7.30
CA LEU A 199 -16.55 16.80 -7.46
C LEU A 199 -17.17 16.37 -6.13
N PHE A 200 -16.38 16.34 -5.05
CA PHE A 200 -16.90 16.03 -3.71
C PHE A 200 -17.91 17.07 -3.24
N ASP A 201 -17.63 18.34 -3.50
CA ASP A 201 -18.55 19.45 -3.15
C ASP A 201 -19.86 19.40 -3.94
N GLN A 202 -19.80 19.01 -5.21
CA GLN A 202 -20.97 18.98 -6.10
C GLN A 202 -21.80 17.69 -5.99
N TYR A 203 -21.16 16.53 -5.87
CA TYR A 203 -21.81 15.22 -5.99
C TYR A 203 -21.66 14.34 -4.74
N GLY A 204 -20.82 14.71 -3.81
CA GLY A 204 -20.45 13.90 -2.65
C GLY A 204 -19.33 12.88 -2.95
N ALA A 205 -18.54 12.58 -1.94
CA ALA A 205 -17.42 11.64 -2.06
C ALA A 205 -17.88 10.22 -2.38
N ASP A 206 -19.01 9.78 -1.82
CA ASP A 206 -19.53 8.42 -2.04
C ASP A 206 -19.97 8.19 -3.49
N ALA A 207 -20.50 9.21 -4.17
CA ALA A 207 -20.87 9.12 -5.58
C ALA A 207 -19.62 8.87 -6.45
N LEU A 208 -18.52 9.61 -6.20
CA LEU A 208 -17.27 9.41 -6.92
C LEU A 208 -16.64 8.04 -6.63
N ARG A 209 -16.59 7.63 -5.37
CA ARG A 209 -16.06 6.33 -4.96
C ARG A 209 -16.84 5.17 -5.61
N TRP A 210 -18.17 5.26 -5.58
CA TRP A 210 -19.03 4.25 -6.22
C TRP A 210 -18.83 4.21 -7.72
N TYR A 211 -18.82 5.39 -8.37
CA TYR A 211 -18.61 5.49 -9.81
C TYR A 211 -17.32 4.81 -10.26
N LEU A 212 -16.20 5.09 -9.60
CA LEU A 212 -14.89 4.51 -9.95
C LEU A 212 -14.82 2.99 -9.79
N LEU A 213 -15.62 2.42 -8.87
CA LEU A 213 -15.69 0.96 -8.67
C LEU A 213 -16.71 0.29 -9.62
N TYR A 214 -17.74 1.03 -10.01
CA TYR A 214 -18.85 0.48 -10.80
C TYR A 214 -18.62 0.56 -12.32
N VAL A 215 -17.96 1.61 -12.80
CA VAL A 215 -17.88 1.91 -14.23
C VAL A 215 -17.02 0.95 -15.01
N SER A 216 -15.98 0.42 -14.40
CA SER A 216 -15.08 -0.58 -14.99
C SER A 216 -14.30 -1.33 -13.89
N PRO A 217 -13.79 -2.55 -14.20
CA PRO A 217 -12.86 -3.21 -13.29
C PRO A 217 -11.64 -2.33 -13.00
N PRO A 218 -11.13 -2.29 -11.75
CA PRO A 218 -10.03 -1.40 -11.36
C PRO A 218 -8.73 -1.58 -12.17
N TRP A 219 -8.52 -2.77 -12.70
CA TRP A 219 -7.34 -3.12 -13.52
C TRP A 219 -7.45 -2.79 -15.00
N THR A 220 -8.50 -2.09 -15.40
CA THR A 220 -8.67 -1.59 -16.78
C THR A 220 -8.67 -0.07 -16.79
N PRO A 221 -8.13 0.56 -17.84
CA PRO A 221 -8.17 2.02 -17.96
C PRO A 221 -9.60 2.53 -17.92
N THR A 222 -9.90 3.40 -16.97
CA THR A 222 -11.24 3.97 -16.76
C THR A 222 -11.36 5.32 -17.46
N ARG A 223 -12.32 5.47 -18.39
CA ARG A 223 -12.68 6.77 -18.95
C ARG A 223 -13.59 7.50 -17.97
N PHE A 224 -13.10 8.58 -17.42
CA PHE A 224 -13.86 9.38 -16.47
C PHE A 224 -14.80 10.35 -17.18
N ASP A 225 -16.09 10.24 -16.85
CA ASP A 225 -17.13 11.13 -17.35
C ASP A 225 -18.00 11.65 -16.19
N VAL A 226 -18.11 12.97 -16.07
CA VAL A 226 -18.95 13.62 -15.05
C VAL A 226 -20.43 13.27 -15.21
N ASP A 227 -20.89 13.02 -16.42
CA ASP A 227 -22.29 12.64 -16.64
C ASP A 227 -22.61 11.25 -16.08
N GLY A 228 -21.65 10.31 -16.15
CA GLY A 228 -21.78 9.01 -15.46
C GLY A 228 -21.81 9.15 -13.94
N LEU A 229 -21.07 10.11 -13.38
CA LEU A 229 -21.12 10.42 -11.94
C LEU A 229 -22.51 10.95 -11.53
N LYS A 230 -23.11 11.85 -12.31
CA LYS A 230 -24.49 12.33 -12.08
C LYS A 230 -25.51 11.20 -12.14
N GLU A 231 -25.30 10.24 -13.05
CA GLU A 231 -26.16 9.08 -13.17
C GLU A 231 -26.11 8.21 -11.91
N VAL A 232 -24.94 7.92 -11.38
CA VAL A 232 -24.75 7.19 -10.10
C VAL A 232 -25.44 7.93 -8.96
N GLN A 233 -25.22 9.24 -8.85
CA GLN A 233 -25.83 10.04 -7.80
C GLN A 233 -27.36 10.00 -7.86
N SER A 234 -27.96 10.17 -9.05
CA SER A 234 -29.41 10.26 -9.20
C SER A 234 -30.09 8.88 -9.15
N LYS A 235 -29.61 7.92 -9.96
CA LYS A 235 -30.27 6.63 -10.12
C LYS A 235 -30.00 5.64 -8.98
N PHE A 236 -28.79 5.64 -8.41
CA PHE A 236 -28.45 4.71 -7.35
C PHE A 236 -28.59 5.34 -5.96
N LEU A 237 -27.75 6.31 -5.62
CA LEU A 237 -27.77 6.92 -4.28
C LEU A 237 -29.06 7.68 -4.00
N GLY A 238 -29.57 8.40 -4.98
CA GLY A 238 -30.85 9.12 -4.89
C GLY A 238 -32.01 8.16 -4.68
N THR A 239 -32.05 7.04 -5.40
CA THR A 239 -33.09 6.03 -5.23
C THR A 239 -33.04 5.41 -3.83
N MET A 240 -31.85 5.02 -3.33
CA MET A 240 -31.70 4.53 -1.95
C MET A 240 -32.19 5.55 -0.92
N LYS A 241 -31.79 6.81 -1.06
CA LYS A 241 -32.21 7.88 -0.17
C LYS A 241 -33.74 8.08 -0.21
N ASN A 242 -34.33 8.03 -1.38
CA ASN A 242 -35.78 8.17 -1.54
C ASN A 242 -36.55 7.01 -0.88
N VAL A 243 -36.09 5.77 -1.03
CA VAL A 243 -36.66 4.60 -0.36
C VAL A 243 -36.56 4.73 1.15
N TYR A 244 -35.40 5.12 1.66
CA TYR A 244 -35.21 5.36 3.09
C TYR A 244 -36.10 6.48 3.61
N ASN A 245 -36.15 7.63 2.92
CA ASN A 245 -36.98 8.76 3.32
C ASN A 245 -38.49 8.40 3.31
N PHE A 246 -38.94 7.65 2.30
CA PHE A 246 -40.30 7.17 2.22
C PHE A 246 -40.63 6.28 3.43
N PHE A 247 -39.79 5.28 3.71
CA PHE A 247 -39.97 4.39 4.84
C PHE A 247 -40.01 5.16 6.17
N THR A 248 -39.01 6.02 6.42
CA THR A 248 -38.91 6.74 7.69
C THR A 248 -40.03 7.74 7.90
N LEU A 249 -40.53 8.39 6.82
CA LEU A 249 -41.67 9.31 6.90
C LEU A 249 -42.90 8.59 7.46
N TYR A 250 -43.27 7.44 6.88
CA TYR A 250 -44.46 6.70 7.29
C TYR A 250 -44.24 5.98 8.62
N ALA A 251 -43.07 5.37 8.84
CA ALA A 251 -42.77 4.72 10.10
C ALA A 251 -42.83 5.71 11.29
N ASN A 252 -42.36 6.94 11.11
CA ASN A 252 -42.45 7.96 12.15
C ASN A 252 -43.89 8.47 12.34
N THR A 253 -44.66 8.59 11.26
CA THR A 253 -46.08 9.05 11.34
C THR A 253 -46.94 8.02 12.02
N ASP A 254 -46.72 6.74 11.78
CA ASP A 254 -47.48 5.64 12.35
C ASP A 254 -46.87 5.12 13.66
N GLU A 255 -45.81 5.76 14.16
CA GLU A 255 -45.06 5.37 15.37
C GLU A 255 -44.56 3.90 15.33
N VAL A 256 -44.21 3.40 14.15
CA VAL A 256 -43.79 2.02 13.93
C VAL A 256 -42.32 1.83 14.30
N ASN A 257 -42.06 0.92 15.24
CA ASN A 257 -40.71 0.41 15.48
C ASN A 257 -40.52 -0.90 14.71
N PRO A 258 -39.62 -0.96 13.70
CA PRO A 258 -39.41 -2.16 12.90
C PRO A 258 -39.04 -3.42 13.71
N LYS A 259 -38.49 -3.25 14.92
CA LYS A 259 -38.12 -4.36 15.79
C LYS A 259 -39.35 -5.12 16.34
N ASP A 260 -40.49 -4.45 16.42
CA ASP A 260 -41.71 -5.02 16.97
C ASP A 260 -42.46 -5.88 15.90
N PHE A 261 -42.05 -5.79 14.65
CA PHE A 261 -42.67 -6.44 13.49
C PHE A 261 -41.77 -7.49 12.83
N PHE A 262 -40.97 -8.19 13.62
CA PHE A 262 -40.12 -9.25 13.09
C PHE A 262 -40.96 -10.40 12.54
N VAL A 263 -40.77 -10.71 11.26
CA VAL A 263 -41.39 -11.85 10.57
C VAL A 263 -40.31 -12.86 10.26
N ASP A 264 -40.52 -14.11 10.69
CA ASP A 264 -39.64 -15.23 10.37
C ASP A 264 -39.49 -15.35 8.84
N TYR A 265 -38.28 -15.68 8.36
CA TYR A 265 -37.94 -15.80 6.94
C TYR A 265 -38.95 -16.68 6.16
N LYS A 266 -39.37 -17.80 6.73
CA LYS A 266 -40.34 -18.74 6.09
C LYS A 266 -41.70 -18.12 5.84
N ASN A 267 -42.11 -17.15 6.64
CA ASN A 267 -43.41 -16.48 6.59
C ASN A 267 -43.38 -15.16 5.78
N ARG A 268 -42.23 -14.78 5.25
CA ARG A 268 -42.10 -13.57 4.43
C ARG A 268 -42.62 -13.79 3.01
N PRO A 269 -43.17 -12.79 2.35
CA PRO A 269 -43.42 -12.78 0.92
C PRO A 269 -42.18 -13.17 0.10
N GLU A 270 -42.37 -13.67 -1.11
CA GLU A 270 -41.28 -14.14 -1.97
C GLU A 270 -40.26 -13.07 -2.23
N LEU A 271 -40.68 -11.82 -2.51
CA LEU A 271 -39.81 -10.68 -2.74
C LEU A 271 -38.90 -10.34 -1.52
N ASP A 272 -39.49 -10.41 -0.32
CA ASP A 272 -38.76 -10.15 0.92
C ASP A 272 -37.77 -11.28 1.25
N ARG A 273 -38.11 -12.49 0.89
CA ARG A 273 -37.17 -13.64 0.97
C ARG A 273 -36.02 -13.45 -0.01
N TRP A 274 -36.31 -13.07 -1.24
CA TRP A 274 -35.30 -12.81 -2.26
C TRP A 274 -34.31 -11.72 -1.83
N ILE A 275 -34.78 -10.57 -1.36
CA ILE A 275 -33.88 -9.48 -0.93
C ILE A 275 -33.04 -9.88 0.28
N SER A 276 -33.60 -10.69 1.19
CA SER A 276 -32.85 -11.18 2.36
C SER A 276 -31.71 -12.12 1.96
N VAL A 277 -31.90 -12.98 0.96
CA VAL A 277 -30.84 -13.85 0.42
C VAL A 277 -29.78 -13.02 -0.32
N SER A 278 -30.21 -12.10 -1.16
CA SER A 278 -29.29 -11.19 -1.88
C SER A 278 -28.41 -10.36 -0.92
N TYR A 279 -28.98 -9.86 0.17
CA TYR A 279 -28.25 -9.17 1.22
C TYR A 279 -27.25 -10.07 1.94
N THR A 280 -27.63 -11.33 2.22
CA THR A 280 -26.74 -12.32 2.83
C THR A 280 -25.54 -12.59 1.91
N HIS A 281 -25.76 -12.75 0.62
CA HIS A 281 -24.68 -12.94 -0.36
C HIS A 281 -23.73 -11.75 -0.42
N LEU A 282 -24.26 -10.52 -0.43
CA LEU A 282 -23.43 -9.31 -0.37
C LEU A 282 -22.57 -9.23 0.89
N ARG A 283 -23.12 -9.63 2.05
CA ARG A 283 -22.37 -9.61 3.33
C ARG A 283 -21.35 -10.73 3.45
N ALA A 284 -21.62 -11.88 2.86
CA ALA A 284 -20.75 -13.05 2.97
C ALA A 284 -19.40 -12.88 2.26
N HIS A 285 -19.12 -11.70 1.66
CA HIS A 285 -17.93 -11.50 0.83
C HIS A 285 -17.70 -12.68 -0.11
N GLU A 286 -18.74 -13.16 -0.73
CA GLU A 286 -18.59 -14.02 -1.90
C GLU A 286 -17.99 -13.19 -3.01
N THR A 287 -16.77 -12.90 -2.74
CA THR A 287 -15.81 -12.08 -3.41
C THR A 287 -15.57 -12.63 -4.79
N LEU A 288 -15.34 -11.76 -5.70
CA LEU A 288 -14.53 -11.88 -6.93
C LEU A 288 -14.63 -13.20 -7.73
N ARG A 289 -14.87 -14.35 -7.12
CA ARG A 289 -15.11 -15.62 -7.82
C ARG A 289 -16.50 -15.71 -8.48
N HIS A 290 -17.44 -14.86 -8.08
CA HIS A 290 -18.82 -14.85 -8.59
C HIS A 290 -19.18 -13.52 -9.28
N LEU A 291 -18.24 -12.62 -9.49
CA LEU A 291 -18.39 -11.38 -10.24
C LEU A 291 -17.77 -11.44 -11.66
N VAL A 292 -17.48 -12.66 -12.13
CA VAL A 292 -17.06 -12.91 -13.53
C VAL A 292 -18.23 -13.52 -14.28
#